data_88385d1cccf1f16b67cfa4eede6e053c
#
_entry.id   88385d1cccf1f16b67cfa4eede6e053c
#
_cell.length_a   1.000
_cell.length_b   1.000
_cell.length_c   1.000
_cell.angle_alpha   90.00
_cell.angle_beta   90.00
_cell.angle_gamma   90.00
#
_symmetry.space_group_name_H-M   'P 1'
#
loop_
_entity.id
_entity.type
_entity.pdbx_description
1 polymer ?
#
loop_
_entity_poly.entity_id
_entity_poly.type
_entity_poly.pdbx_seq_one_letter_code
_entity_poly.pdbx_strand_id
1 'polypeptide(L)'
;MIPGQMLKGNLEDCVLIIISMKEAYGYEIVQKLEEFGFGSIAEGTVYPLLLRLEKQGFVVTEMRASEHGPKRKYYRITPEGKKEILSFIASFRELAEAVENLMLEVAKNEQTD
;
A
#
# COMPACT_ATOMS: atom_id res chain seq x y z
N MET A 1 -13.40 8.87 4.43
CA MET A 1 -12.35 9.15 3.40
C MET A 1 -10.99 9.38 4.06
N ILE A 2 -9.94 8.80 3.49
CA ILE A 2 -8.59 8.98 3.99
C ILE A 2 -7.91 10.11 3.20
N PRO A 3 -7.51 11.21 3.84
CA PRO A 3 -6.83 12.29 3.12
C PRO A 3 -5.49 11.84 2.53
N GLY A 4 -5.13 12.36 1.35
CA GLY A 4 -3.89 12.02 0.68
C GLY A 4 -2.65 12.28 1.53
N GLN A 5 -2.67 13.35 2.32
CA GLN A 5 -1.56 13.67 3.22
C GLN A 5 -1.35 12.58 4.27
N MET A 6 -2.44 11.97 4.74
CA MET A 6 -2.37 10.88 5.72
C MET A 6 -1.85 9.58 5.09
N LEU A 7 -2.12 9.36 3.80
CA LEU A 7 -1.62 8.19 3.06
C LEU A 7 -0.14 8.29 2.73
N LYS A 8 0.38 9.51 2.63
CA LYS A 8 1.77 9.75 2.27
C LYS A 8 2.70 9.04 3.25
N GLY A 9 3.65 8.29 2.72
CA GLY A 9 4.56 7.50 3.52
C GLY A 9 4.09 6.07 3.82
N ASN A 10 2.79 5.78 3.58
CA ASN A 10 2.23 4.46 3.87
C ASN A 10 1.76 3.73 2.61
N LEU A 11 1.37 4.47 1.60
CA LEU A 11 0.72 3.88 0.41
C LEU A 11 1.64 2.92 -0.34
N GLU A 12 2.91 3.22 -0.44
CA GLU A 12 3.88 2.38 -1.16
C GLU A 12 3.95 0.97 -0.56
N ASP A 13 4.05 0.86 0.77
CA ASP A 13 4.07 -0.45 1.44
C ASP A 13 2.71 -1.14 1.36
N CYS A 14 1.62 -0.37 1.34
CA CYS A 14 0.29 -0.95 1.16
C CYS A 14 0.15 -1.57 -0.23
N VAL A 15 0.69 -0.93 -1.26
CA VAL A 15 0.76 -1.49 -2.61
C VAL A 15 1.58 -2.78 -2.60
N LEU A 16 2.70 -2.79 -1.91
CA LEU A 16 3.54 -3.98 -1.79
C LEU A 16 2.79 -5.15 -1.14
N ILE A 17 2.01 -4.87 -0.11
CA ILE A 17 1.19 -5.89 0.56
C ILE A 17 0.18 -6.50 -0.42
N ILE A 18 -0.47 -5.65 -1.22
CA ILE A 18 -1.42 -6.13 -2.24
C ILE A 18 -0.72 -7.08 -3.22
N ILE A 19 0.47 -6.72 -3.68
CA ILE A 19 1.26 -7.56 -4.59
C ILE A 19 1.62 -8.89 -3.92
N SER A 20 1.85 -8.88 -2.59
CA SER A 20 2.18 -10.11 -1.86
C SER A 20 1.02 -11.10 -1.79
N MET A 21 -0.20 -10.62 -1.89
CA MET A 21 -1.39 -11.49 -1.85
C MET A 21 -1.55 -12.28 -3.14
N LYS A 22 -1.25 -11.65 -4.27
CA LYS A 22 -1.35 -12.24 -5.59
C LYS A 22 -0.61 -11.33 -6.56
N GLU A 23 0.16 -11.93 -7.48
CA GLU A 23 0.78 -11.13 -8.55
C GLU A 23 -0.31 -10.40 -9.34
N ALA A 24 -0.04 -9.16 -9.72
CA ALA A 24 -1.06 -8.28 -10.31
C ALA A 24 -0.42 -7.23 -11.19
N TYR A 25 -1.22 -6.69 -12.11
CA TYR A 25 -0.80 -5.51 -12.89
C TYR A 25 -1.45 -4.25 -12.30
N GLY A 26 -0.99 -3.08 -12.76
CA GLY A 26 -1.34 -1.80 -12.12
C GLY A 26 -2.82 -1.57 -11.90
N TYR A 27 -3.65 -1.85 -12.90
CA TYR A 27 -5.10 -1.66 -12.78
C TYR A 27 -5.70 -2.53 -11.67
N GLU A 28 -5.28 -3.80 -11.57
CA GLU A 28 -5.75 -4.70 -10.52
C GLU A 28 -5.35 -4.21 -9.14
N ILE A 29 -4.15 -3.63 -9.03
CA ILE A 29 -3.64 -3.09 -7.76
C ILE A 29 -4.54 -1.93 -7.30
N VAL A 30 -4.87 -1.01 -8.22
CA VAL A 30 -5.77 0.12 -7.94
C VAL A 30 -7.13 -0.38 -7.47
N GLN A 31 -7.68 -1.39 -8.14
CA GLN A 31 -8.97 -1.98 -7.76
C GLN A 31 -8.92 -2.60 -6.36
N LYS A 32 -7.83 -3.28 -6.02
CA LYS A 32 -7.67 -3.88 -4.69
C LYS A 32 -7.57 -2.82 -3.60
N LEU A 33 -6.86 -1.74 -3.85
CA LEU A 33 -6.80 -0.62 -2.90
C LEU A 33 -8.21 -0.10 -2.60
N GLU A 34 -9.04 0.06 -3.63
CA GLU A 34 -10.41 0.52 -3.46
C GLU A 34 -11.23 -0.49 -2.65
N GLU A 35 -11.12 -1.78 -2.96
CA GLU A 35 -11.82 -2.84 -2.23
C GLU A 35 -11.47 -2.86 -0.75
N PHE A 36 -10.23 -2.56 -0.40
CA PHE A 36 -9.78 -2.55 1.00
C PHE A 36 -10.12 -1.24 1.72
N GLY A 37 -10.73 -0.28 1.05
CA GLY A 37 -11.22 0.92 1.70
C GLY A 37 -10.34 2.16 1.55
N PHE A 38 -9.34 2.13 0.68
CA PHE A 38 -8.48 3.29 0.44
C PHE A 38 -9.15 4.37 -0.41
N GLY A 39 -10.33 4.05 -0.99
CA GLY A 39 -10.99 4.96 -1.91
C GLY A 39 -10.41 4.86 -3.31
N SER A 40 -10.78 5.80 -4.16
CA SER A 40 -10.29 5.83 -5.55
C SER A 40 -8.91 6.45 -5.60
N ILE A 41 -7.90 5.61 -5.77
CA ILE A 41 -6.52 6.06 -5.96
C ILE A 41 -6.23 6.01 -7.45
N ALA A 42 -5.77 7.12 -8.02
CA ALA A 42 -5.47 7.18 -9.45
C ALA A 42 -4.27 6.29 -9.81
N GLU A 43 -4.32 5.68 -10.99
CA GLU A 43 -3.19 4.89 -11.49
C GLU A 43 -1.92 5.74 -11.56
N GLY A 44 -2.03 7.02 -11.93
CA GLY A 44 -0.90 7.94 -11.99
C GLY A 44 -0.20 8.15 -10.64
N THR A 45 -0.92 7.91 -9.53
CA THR A 45 -0.33 7.95 -8.19
C THR A 45 0.42 6.65 -7.88
N VAL A 46 -0.10 5.52 -8.36
CA VAL A 46 0.44 4.19 -8.05
C VAL A 46 1.69 3.87 -8.86
N TYR A 47 1.75 4.25 -10.13
CA TYR A 47 2.88 3.91 -11.00
C TYR A 47 4.25 4.35 -10.47
N PRO A 48 4.43 5.58 -9.96
CA PRO A 48 5.73 5.95 -9.37
C PRO A 48 6.12 5.08 -8.19
N LEU A 49 5.14 4.62 -7.40
CA LEU A 49 5.38 3.73 -6.26
C LEU A 49 5.88 2.37 -6.76
N LEU A 50 5.27 1.85 -7.81
CA LEU A 50 5.67 0.58 -8.41
C LEU A 50 7.10 0.63 -8.95
N LEU A 51 7.48 1.75 -9.56
CA LEU A 51 8.85 1.94 -10.04
C LEU A 51 9.86 1.91 -8.89
N ARG A 52 9.53 2.56 -7.76
CA ARG A 52 10.42 2.56 -6.60
C ARG A 52 10.54 1.16 -5.99
N LEU A 53 9.43 0.44 -5.88
CA LEU A 53 9.43 -0.93 -5.35
C LEU A 53 10.31 -1.85 -6.20
N GLU A 54 10.25 -1.69 -7.52
CA GLU A 54 11.08 -2.46 -8.45
C GLU A 54 12.57 -2.11 -8.29
N LYS A 55 12.88 -0.82 -8.21
CA LYS A 55 14.26 -0.36 -8.02
C LYS A 55 14.87 -0.84 -6.71
N GLN A 56 14.05 -0.92 -5.66
CA GLN A 56 14.49 -1.41 -4.35
C GLN A 56 14.61 -2.93 -4.29
N GLY A 57 14.19 -3.63 -5.33
CA GLY A 57 14.25 -5.08 -5.37
C GLY A 57 13.18 -5.78 -4.58
N PHE A 58 12.10 -5.05 -4.20
CA PHE A 58 10.99 -5.62 -3.44
C PHE A 58 10.00 -6.36 -4.33
N VAL A 59 10.00 -6.05 -5.62
CA VAL A 59 9.18 -6.74 -6.61
C VAL A 59 10.00 -7.01 -7.86
N VAL A 60 9.61 -8.04 -8.61
CA VAL A 60 10.10 -8.31 -9.97
C VAL A 60 8.91 -8.23 -10.91
N THR A 61 9.18 -7.99 -12.18
CA THR A 61 8.14 -7.76 -13.17
C THR A 61 8.23 -8.71 -14.33
N GLU A 62 7.09 -8.95 -14.98
CA GLU A 62 6.99 -9.80 -16.15
C GLU A 62 5.94 -9.23 -17.09
N MET A 63 6.27 -9.09 -18.35
CA MET A 63 5.31 -8.66 -19.37
C MET A 63 4.53 -9.88 -19.85
N ARG A 64 3.20 -9.76 -19.86
CA ARG A 64 2.30 -10.83 -20.32
C ARG A 64 1.34 -10.31 -21.37
N ALA A 65 1.05 -11.14 -22.36
CA ALA A 65 0.07 -10.82 -23.38
C ALA A 65 -1.33 -10.71 -22.75
N SER A 66 -2.13 -9.75 -23.19
CA SER A 66 -3.52 -9.65 -22.83
C SER A 66 -4.39 -10.06 -24.03
N GLU A 67 -5.62 -10.53 -23.76
CA GLU A 67 -6.52 -10.98 -24.83
C GLU A 67 -6.89 -9.87 -25.81
N HIS A 68 -7.07 -8.66 -25.31
CA HIS A 68 -7.52 -7.52 -26.11
C HIS A 68 -6.71 -6.27 -25.73
N GLY A 69 -5.54 -6.11 -26.33
CA GLY A 69 -4.78 -4.91 -26.11
C GLY A 69 -3.28 -5.16 -25.92
N PRO A 70 -2.54 -4.14 -25.45
CA PRO A 70 -1.10 -4.26 -25.26
C PRO A 70 -0.75 -5.21 -24.13
N LYS A 71 0.49 -5.65 -24.11
CA LYS A 71 1.01 -6.47 -23.04
C LYS A 71 0.88 -5.72 -21.71
N ARG A 72 0.65 -6.48 -20.62
CA ARG A 72 0.53 -5.96 -19.28
C ARG A 72 1.74 -6.33 -18.45
N LYS A 73 2.19 -5.39 -17.62
CA LYS A 73 3.32 -5.58 -16.71
C LYS A 73 2.79 -6.10 -15.39
N TYR A 74 3.13 -7.34 -15.06
CA TYR A 74 2.74 -7.96 -13.79
C TYR A 74 3.85 -7.82 -12.76
N TYR A 75 3.48 -7.63 -11.52
CA TYR A 75 4.38 -7.44 -10.38
C TYR A 75 4.27 -8.63 -9.45
N ARG A 76 5.38 -9.14 -8.97
CA ARG A 76 5.46 -10.27 -8.05
C ARG A 76 6.40 -9.93 -6.91
N ILE A 77 6.03 -10.33 -5.68
CA ILE A 77 6.82 -10.07 -4.48
C ILE A 77 8.12 -10.87 -4.49
N THR A 78 9.19 -10.28 -3.95
CA THR A 78 10.48 -10.95 -3.74
C THR A 78 10.64 -11.29 -2.25
N PRO A 79 11.63 -12.14 -1.89
CA PRO A 79 11.93 -12.38 -0.47
C PRO A 79 12.27 -11.08 0.28
N GLU A 80 12.98 -10.15 -0.36
CA GLU A 80 13.29 -8.82 0.20
C GLU A 80 12.03 -8.02 0.43
N GLY A 81 11.07 -8.09 -0.52
CA GLY A 81 9.78 -7.44 -0.39
C GLY A 81 8.98 -7.97 0.79
N LYS A 82 9.04 -9.28 1.04
CA LYS A 82 8.36 -9.88 2.20
C LYS A 82 8.94 -9.37 3.52
N LYS A 83 10.25 -9.19 3.58
CA LYS A 83 10.92 -8.62 4.76
C LYS A 83 10.49 -7.18 4.98
N GLU A 84 10.39 -6.40 3.89
CA GLU A 84 9.93 -5.02 3.97
C GLU A 84 8.51 -4.94 4.54
N ILE A 85 7.62 -5.83 4.11
CA ILE A 85 6.24 -5.88 4.63
C ILE A 85 6.23 -6.11 6.14
N LEU A 86 7.04 -7.06 6.64
CA LEU A 86 7.10 -7.34 8.07
C LEU A 86 7.60 -6.12 8.85
N SER A 87 8.60 -5.44 8.33
CA SER A 87 9.14 -4.22 8.94
C SER A 87 8.08 -3.12 8.96
N PHE A 88 7.37 -2.93 7.86
CA PHE A 88 6.30 -1.93 7.75
C PHE A 88 5.19 -2.22 8.77
N ILE A 89 4.75 -3.47 8.86
CA ILE A 89 3.67 -3.85 9.78
C ILE A 89 4.05 -3.51 11.22
N ALA A 90 5.27 -3.85 11.63
CA ALA A 90 5.75 -3.56 12.98
C ALA A 90 5.76 -2.05 13.25
N SER A 91 6.31 -1.26 12.33
CA SER A 91 6.39 0.19 12.47
C SER A 91 5.00 0.83 12.47
N PHE A 92 4.12 0.36 11.58
CA PHE A 92 2.76 0.90 11.48
C PHE A 92 1.99 0.64 12.78
N ARG A 93 2.08 -0.57 13.33
CA ARG A 93 1.39 -0.90 14.58
C ARG A 93 1.90 -0.07 15.75
N GLU A 94 3.20 0.19 15.80
CA GLU A 94 3.79 1.05 16.80
C GLU A 94 3.25 2.48 16.71
N LEU A 95 3.20 3.03 15.49
CA LEU A 95 2.62 4.35 15.26
C LEU A 95 1.15 4.38 15.62
N ALA A 96 0.39 3.38 15.18
CA ALA A 96 -1.04 3.28 15.45
C ALA A 96 -1.32 3.26 16.95
N GLU A 97 -0.54 2.51 17.72
CA GLU A 97 -0.66 2.45 19.19
C GLU A 97 -0.38 3.80 19.82
N ALA A 98 0.68 4.48 19.36
CA ALA A 98 1.02 5.81 19.90
C ALA A 98 -0.09 6.81 19.63
N VAL A 99 -0.65 6.82 18.42
CA VAL A 99 -1.78 7.70 18.06
C VAL A 99 -3.01 7.37 18.90
N GLU A 100 -3.30 6.07 19.07
CA GLU A 100 -4.44 5.62 19.88
C GLU A 100 -4.33 6.11 21.31
N ASN A 101 -3.12 6.08 21.90
CA ASN A 101 -2.89 6.59 23.25
C ASN A 101 -3.25 8.08 23.34
N LEU A 102 -2.89 8.86 22.33
CA LEU A 102 -3.26 10.29 22.28
C LEU A 102 -4.77 10.46 22.16
N MET A 103 -5.41 9.64 21.31
CA MET A 103 -6.87 9.70 21.12
C MET A 103 -7.61 9.42 22.41
N LEU A 104 -7.12 8.50 23.23
CA LEU A 104 -7.70 8.20 24.55
C LEU A 104 -7.65 9.42 25.47
N GLU A 105 -6.59 10.21 25.43
CA GLU A 105 -6.50 11.45 26.22
C GLU A 105 -7.54 12.48 25.79
N VAL A 106 -7.81 12.60 24.50
CA VAL A 106 -8.86 13.49 24.00
C VAL A 106 -10.22 13.07 24.56
N ALA A 107 -10.52 11.76 24.53
CA ALA A 107 -11.79 11.24 25.06
C ALA A 107 -11.94 11.51 26.56
N LYS A 108 -10.86 11.36 27.34
CA LYS A 108 -10.88 11.68 28.77
C LYS A 108 -11.17 13.14 29.01
N ASN A 109 -10.55 14.04 28.25
CA ASN A 109 -10.75 15.49 28.42
C ASN A 109 -12.18 15.89 28.11
N GLU A 110 -12.81 15.26 27.09
CA GLU A 110 -14.21 15.52 26.77
C GLU A 110 -15.15 15.07 27.88
N GLN A 111 -14.82 13.98 28.59
CA GLN A 111 -15.63 13.46 29.69
C GLN A 111 -15.52 14.29 30.96
N THR A 112 -14.43 15.01 31.13
CA THR A 112 -14.19 15.81 32.37
C THR A 112 -14.74 17.22 32.25
N ASP A 113 -15.08 17.68 31.07
CA ASP A 113 -15.72 18.98 30.86
C ASP A 113 -17.23 18.84 30.97
#